data_3607c16938777642135078a51d116756
#
_entry.id   3607c16938777642135078a51d116756
#
_cell.length_a   1.000
_cell.length_b   1.000
_cell.length_c   1.000
_cell.angle_alpha   90.00
_cell.angle_beta   90.00
_cell.angle_gamma   90.00
#
_symmetry.space_group_name_H-M   'P 1'
#
loop_
_entity.id
_entity.type
_entity.pdbx_description
1 polymer ?
#
loop_
_entity_poly.entity_id
_entity_poly.type
_entity_poly.pdbx_seq_one_letter_code
_entity_poly.pdbx_strand_id
1 'polypeptide(L)'
;MRKVIVIVLLIIGCLSIEHSLLAARLTAEKVGSKINISIDGKFFTSYIFSPDEKYPFFFPVNGPLSGGTVTSMRNDPYPHHSSLYFACDVVNGGNYWQEGLERGRIISVNAEIVKEGGDSIVITDECIWSRPGALSPIKDSRRIIITAPSAAIRQIDFEITLHALIDVTFGKTGHSLFSVRMAPDLTVQNGGTIINAEGFKNEVDTHGKKSAWMDYYGKRGNVVEGLAILQHPSNPYYPSPWFSRDYGHNSPAVMNWPENGQFIFLKQEGKLSFRYRVLVHGGDASEAKIAEAFAKYKNE
;
A
#
# COMPACT_ATOMS: atom_id res chain seq x y z
N MET A 1 -17.95 73.39 36.81
CA MET A 1 -17.08 72.84 35.73
C MET A 1 -17.25 71.35 35.72
N ARG A 2 -17.99 70.79 34.72
CA ARG A 2 -18.20 69.34 34.55
C ARG A 2 -17.14 68.84 33.60
N LYS A 3 -16.32 67.89 34.06
CA LYS A 3 -15.32 67.16 33.20
C LYS A 3 -16.05 66.09 32.44
N VAL A 4 -15.98 66.14 31.07
CA VAL A 4 -16.45 65.13 30.18
C VAL A 4 -15.27 64.18 29.98
N ILE A 5 -15.46 62.92 30.36
CA ILE A 5 -14.49 61.81 30.05
C ILE A 5 -14.94 61.16 28.74
N VAL A 6 -14.13 61.29 27.71
CA VAL A 6 -14.32 60.59 26.43
C VAL A 6 -13.60 59.23 26.50
N ILE A 7 -14.36 58.13 26.52
CA ILE A 7 -13.82 56.78 26.43
C ILE A 7 -13.71 56.42 24.95
N VAL A 8 -12.49 56.29 24.44
CA VAL A 8 -12.22 55.76 23.09
C VAL A 8 -12.14 54.24 23.19
N LEU A 9 -13.14 53.54 22.68
CA LEU A 9 -13.14 52.11 22.51
C LEU A 9 -12.31 51.75 21.22
N LEU A 10 -11.11 51.20 21.43
CA LEU A 10 -10.36 50.57 20.36
C LEU A 10 -10.96 49.20 20.09
N ILE A 11 -11.65 49.05 18.95
CA ILE A 11 -12.08 47.75 18.42
C ILE A 11 -10.89 47.16 17.70
N ILE A 12 -10.18 46.21 18.33
CA ILE A 12 -9.18 45.38 17.67
C ILE A 12 -9.94 44.29 16.91
N GLY A 13 -10.13 44.51 15.61
CA GLY A 13 -10.64 43.49 14.71
C GLY A 13 -9.59 42.37 14.54
N CYS A 14 -9.80 41.22 15.17
CA CYS A 14 -9.08 39.99 14.81
C CYS A 14 -9.48 39.58 13.37
N LEU A 15 -8.64 39.90 12.40
CA LEU A 15 -8.70 39.27 11.08
C LEU A 15 -8.25 37.82 11.25
N SER A 16 -9.23 36.93 11.34
CA SER A 16 -8.98 35.48 11.19
C SER A 16 -8.59 35.25 9.73
N ILE A 17 -7.31 35.10 9.46
CA ILE A 17 -6.83 34.61 8.18
C ILE A 17 -7.22 33.13 8.12
N GLU A 18 -8.36 32.82 7.52
CA GLU A 18 -8.71 31.47 7.14
C GLU A 18 -7.70 31.06 6.06
N HIS A 19 -6.69 30.29 6.48
CA HIS A 19 -5.86 29.55 5.54
C HIS A 19 -6.76 28.49 4.91
N SER A 20 -7.34 28.82 3.77
CA SER A 20 -7.89 27.83 2.87
C SER A 20 -6.76 26.85 2.55
N LEU A 21 -6.78 25.67 3.18
CA LEU A 21 -5.93 24.54 2.78
C LEU A 21 -6.33 24.19 1.36
N LEU A 22 -5.58 24.70 0.39
CA LEU A 22 -5.74 24.27 -1.01
C LEU A 22 -5.54 22.75 -1.03
N ALA A 23 -6.53 22.06 -1.58
CA ALA A 23 -6.41 20.60 -1.80
C ALA A 23 -5.15 20.33 -2.64
N ALA A 24 -4.43 19.27 -2.29
CA ALA A 24 -3.21 18.89 -3.01
C ALA A 24 -3.52 18.67 -4.51
N ARG A 25 -2.67 19.19 -5.37
CA ARG A 25 -2.80 18.99 -6.82
C ARG A 25 -2.18 17.65 -7.20
N LEU A 26 -3.02 16.70 -7.61
CA LEU A 26 -2.59 15.39 -8.08
C LEU A 26 -2.57 15.36 -9.62
N THR A 27 -1.50 14.80 -10.19
CA THR A 27 -1.36 14.58 -11.63
C THR A 27 -0.86 13.17 -11.91
N ALA A 28 -1.34 12.57 -13.01
CA ALA A 28 -0.91 11.26 -13.48
C ALA A 28 -0.61 11.30 -14.98
N GLU A 29 0.42 10.59 -15.40
CA GLU A 29 0.82 10.50 -16.80
C GLU A 29 1.21 9.06 -17.14
N LYS A 30 0.58 8.50 -18.17
CA LYS A 30 0.95 7.18 -18.70
C LYS A 30 2.09 7.32 -19.72
N VAL A 31 3.24 6.73 -19.39
CA VAL A 31 4.44 6.75 -20.23
C VAL A 31 4.90 5.30 -20.47
N GLY A 32 4.67 4.79 -21.65
CA GLY A 32 4.96 3.38 -21.97
C GLY A 32 4.22 2.44 -21.03
N SER A 33 4.95 1.56 -20.37
CA SER A 33 4.41 0.56 -19.44
C SER A 33 4.43 1.03 -17.97
N LYS A 34 4.21 2.32 -17.72
CA LYS A 34 4.07 2.88 -16.36
C LYS A 34 3.14 4.08 -16.33
N ILE A 35 2.52 4.30 -15.18
CA ILE A 35 1.77 5.52 -14.86
C ILE A 35 2.53 6.24 -13.75
N ASN A 36 3.05 7.42 -14.07
CA ASN A 36 3.75 8.30 -13.14
C ASN A 36 2.74 9.16 -12.38
N ILE A 37 2.88 9.27 -11.07
CA ILE A 37 2.00 10.05 -10.20
C ILE A 37 2.82 11.11 -9.48
N SER A 38 2.35 12.37 -9.53
CA SER A 38 2.93 13.48 -8.80
C SER A 38 1.89 14.19 -7.92
N ILE A 39 2.34 14.73 -6.81
CA ILE A 39 1.53 15.46 -5.82
C ILE A 39 2.21 16.82 -5.59
N ASP A 40 1.48 17.91 -5.86
CA ASP A 40 2.01 19.28 -5.81
C ASP A 40 3.28 19.48 -6.64
N GLY A 41 3.31 18.85 -7.83
CA GLY A 41 4.44 18.88 -8.74
C GLY A 41 5.66 18.05 -8.31
N LYS A 42 5.58 17.35 -7.19
CA LYS A 42 6.62 16.43 -6.71
C LYS A 42 6.26 14.99 -7.08
N PHE A 43 7.21 14.27 -7.65
CA PHE A 43 7.03 12.88 -8.02
C PHE A 43 6.80 12.02 -6.77
N PHE A 44 5.71 11.24 -6.77
CA PHE A 44 5.34 10.36 -5.66
C PHE A 44 5.68 8.90 -5.96
N THR A 45 5.13 8.36 -7.03
CA THR A 45 5.33 6.94 -7.39
C THR A 45 5.03 6.68 -8.85
N SER A 46 5.47 5.53 -9.36
CA SER A 46 4.99 4.98 -10.62
C SER A 46 4.30 3.64 -10.37
N TYR A 47 3.13 3.42 -10.98
CA TYR A 47 2.57 2.10 -11.17
C TYR A 47 3.21 1.50 -12.43
N ILE A 48 4.03 0.47 -12.26
CA ILE A 48 4.81 -0.18 -13.31
C ILE A 48 4.14 -1.49 -13.68
N PHE A 49 3.83 -1.66 -14.97
CA PHE A 49 3.15 -2.83 -15.51
C PHE A 49 3.81 -3.34 -16.80
N SER A 50 5.13 -3.25 -16.87
CA SER A 50 5.90 -3.73 -18.01
C SER A 50 5.70 -5.23 -18.24
N PRO A 51 5.56 -5.68 -19.52
CA PRO A 51 5.48 -7.08 -19.85
C PRO A 51 6.79 -7.85 -19.56
N ASP A 52 7.89 -7.17 -19.27
CA ASP A 52 9.16 -7.79 -18.88
C ASP A 52 9.22 -8.09 -17.38
N GLU A 53 8.26 -7.55 -16.60
CA GLU A 53 8.19 -7.76 -15.18
C GLU A 53 7.42 -9.03 -14.78
N LYS A 54 7.68 -9.52 -13.58
CA LYS A 54 7.00 -10.69 -13.02
C LYS A 54 5.52 -10.39 -12.72
N TYR A 55 5.24 -9.19 -12.25
CA TYR A 55 3.93 -8.67 -11.87
C TYR A 55 3.95 -7.14 -11.84
N PRO A 56 2.80 -6.46 -11.91
CA PRO A 56 2.73 -5.01 -11.71
C PRO A 56 2.99 -4.62 -10.25
N PHE A 57 3.69 -3.49 -10.06
CA PHE A 57 4.10 -2.97 -8.75
C PHE A 57 4.25 -1.45 -8.75
N PHE A 58 4.39 -0.86 -7.56
CA PHE A 58 4.69 0.57 -7.39
C PHE A 58 6.16 0.77 -7.02
N PHE A 59 6.88 1.61 -7.75
CA PHE A 59 8.25 2.03 -7.42
C PHE A 59 8.69 3.30 -8.17
N PRO A 60 9.48 4.20 -7.53
CA PRO A 60 9.67 4.28 -6.09
C PRO A 60 8.36 4.64 -5.38
N VAL A 61 8.29 4.54 -4.06
CA VAL A 61 7.22 5.11 -3.25
C VAL A 61 7.86 6.15 -2.36
N ASN A 62 7.68 7.43 -2.68
CA ASN A 62 8.41 8.52 -2.05
C ASN A 62 7.70 9.04 -0.79
N GLY A 63 8.48 9.22 0.27
CA GLY A 63 8.01 9.80 1.52
C GLY A 63 7.61 11.27 1.38
N PRO A 64 6.60 11.72 2.15
CA PRO A 64 6.08 13.08 2.03
C PRO A 64 7.05 14.16 2.55
N LEU A 65 7.95 13.82 3.47
CA LEU A 65 8.86 14.77 4.13
C LEU A 65 10.23 14.83 3.47
N SER A 66 10.89 13.67 3.29
CA SER A 66 12.22 13.61 2.68
C SER A 66 12.18 13.70 1.16
N GLY A 67 11.09 13.27 0.53
CA GLY A 67 10.99 13.07 -0.92
C GLY A 67 11.78 11.87 -1.42
N GLY A 68 12.50 11.15 -0.55
CA GLY A 68 13.19 9.91 -0.86
C GLY A 68 12.26 8.70 -0.77
N THR A 69 12.62 7.61 -1.47
CA THR A 69 11.78 6.41 -1.44
C THR A 69 11.77 5.75 -0.05
N VAL A 70 10.58 5.44 0.47
CA VAL A 70 10.42 4.65 1.70
C VAL A 70 10.43 3.15 1.43
N THR A 71 10.46 2.75 0.15
CA THR A 71 10.50 1.36 -0.27
C THR A 71 11.77 1.05 -1.06
N SER A 72 12.08 -0.23 -1.23
CA SER A 72 13.20 -0.70 -2.03
C SER A 72 12.78 -1.81 -3.00
N MET A 73 13.61 -2.06 -4.00
CA MET A 73 13.34 -3.03 -5.04
C MET A 73 14.58 -3.90 -5.31
N ARG A 74 14.39 -5.22 -5.33
CA ARG A 74 15.39 -6.20 -5.78
C ARG A 74 16.71 -6.17 -5.01
N ASN A 75 16.66 -5.84 -3.72
CA ASN A 75 17.85 -5.84 -2.88
C ASN A 75 18.23 -7.27 -2.47
N ASP A 76 19.52 -7.55 -2.46
CA ASP A 76 20.05 -8.79 -1.92
C ASP A 76 19.62 -8.98 -0.44
N PRO A 77 19.38 -10.22 -0.02
CA PRO A 77 19.36 -11.48 -0.78
C PRO A 77 17.99 -11.83 -1.39
N TYR A 78 17.08 -10.87 -1.50
CA TYR A 78 15.69 -11.10 -1.95
C TYR A 78 15.36 -10.34 -3.25
N PRO A 79 15.92 -10.74 -4.41
CA PRO A 79 15.72 -10.03 -5.69
C PRO A 79 14.28 -10.07 -6.22
N HIS A 80 13.42 -10.92 -5.65
CA HIS A 80 12.01 -11.02 -5.99
C HIS A 80 11.10 -10.00 -5.25
N HIS A 81 11.65 -9.21 -4.32
CA HIS A 81 10.87 -8.15 -3.66
C HIS A 81 10.85 -6.87 -4.51
N SER A 82 9.69 -6.45 -4.95
CA SER A 82 9.50 -5.29 -5.85
C SER A 82 8.71 -4.17 -5.17
N SER A 83 9.26 -3.58 -4.12
CA SER A 83 8.70 -2.39 -3.47
C SER A 83 7.30 -2.62 -2.88
N LEU A 84 6.22 -2.15 -3.50
CA LEU A 84 4.82 -2.37 -3.08
C LEU A 84 4.10 -3.11 -4.20
N TYR A 85 3.60 -4.31 -3.94
CA TYR A 85 3.09 -5.21 -4.97
C TYR A 85 2.01 -6.18 -4.45
N PHE A 86 1.32 -6.82 -5.42
CA PHE A 86 0.41 -7.93 -5.18
C PHE A 86 0.88 -9.15 -6.01
N ALA A 87 1.22 -10.23 -5.34
CA ALA A 87 1.73 -11.45 -5.98
C ALA A 87 1.49 -12.70 -5.11
N CYS A 88 1.57 -13.89 -5.71
CA CYS A 88 1.38 -15.16 -4.99
C CYS A 88 2.30 -16.23 -5.54
N ASP A 89 2.88 -17.03 -4.66
CA ASP A 89 3.88 -18.03 -5.02
C ASP A 89 3.33 -19.43 -5.28
N VAL A 90 2.15 -19.79 -4.76
CA VAL A 90 1.61 -21.14 -4.93
C VAL A 90 0.19 -21.12 -5.47
N VAL A 91 0.04 -21.11 -6.81
CA VAL A 91 -1.27 -21.13 -7.49
C VAL A 91 -1.29 -22.17 -8.57
N ASN A 92 -2.09 -23.23 -8.44
CA ASN A 92 -2.18 -24.36 -9.39
C ASN A 92 -0.83 -24.89 -9.82
N GLY A 93 0.14 -25.01 -8.90
CA GLY A 93 1.51 -25.44 -9.17
C GLY A 93 2.37 -24.42 -9.93
N GLY A 94 1.88 -23.22 -10.17
CA GLY A 94 2.66 -22.07 -10.65
C GLY A 94 3.22 -21.24 -9.51
N ASN A 95 4.20 -20.38 -9.84
CA ASN A 95 4.73 -19.35 -8.94
C ASN A 95 4.66 -17.99 -9.64
N TYR A 96 3.82 -17.11 -9.10
CA TYR A 96 3.56 -15.78 -9.67
C TYR A 96 4.25 -14.67 -8.87
N TRP A 97 5.27 -15.03 -8.08
CA TRP A 97 6.02 -14.11 -7.23
C TRP A 97 7.55 -14.30 -7.30
N GLN A 98 8.10 -15.41 -6.74
CA GLN A 98 9.54 -15.54 -6.41
C GLN A 98 10.39 -16.13 -7.56
N GLU A 99 9.90 -17.18 -8.20
CA GLU A 99 10.66 -17.93 -9.17
C GLU A 99 10.70 -17.25 -10.55
N GLY A 100 11.43 -17.81 -11.51
CA GLY A 100 11.59 -17.26 -12.85
C GLY A 100 10.27 -17.03 -13.61
N LEU A 101 10.34 -16.26 -14.69
CA LEU A 101 9.16 -15.87 -15.48
C LEU A 101 8.42 -17.09 -16.06
N GLU A 102 9.13 -18.18 -16.32
CA GLU A 102 8.59 -19.46 -16.82
C GLU A 102 7.67 -20.17 -15.82
N ARG A 103 7.80 -19.84 -14.53
CA ARG A 103 6.96 -20.41 -13.45
C ARG A 103 5.61 -19.74 -13.30
N GLY A 104 5.45 -18.56 -13.88
CA GLY A 104 4.22 -17.78 -13.88
C GLY A 104 4.47 -16.29 -13.84
N ARG A 105 3.54 -15.51 -14.36
CA ARG A 105 3.55 -14.05 -14.41
C ARG A 105 2.15 -13.48 -14.24
N ILE A 106 2.06 -12.31 -13.68
CA ILE A 106 0.83 -11.50 -13.65
C ILE A 106 1.03 -10.37 -14.66
N ILE A 107 0.36 -10.47 -15.80
CA ILE A 107 0.57 -9.58 -16.94
C ILE A 107 -0.59 -8.60 -17.02
N SER A 108 -0.29 -7.30 -16.96
CA SER A 108 -1.27 -6.24 -17.21
C SER A 108 -1.73 -6.29 -18.68
N VAL A 109 -3.03 -6.20 -18.86
CA VAL A 109 -3.68 -6.19 -20.18
C VAL A 109 -4.18 -4.81 -20.53
N ASN A 110 -4.72 -4.08 -19.54
CA ASN A 110 -5.34 -2.78 -19.75
C ASN A 110 -5.23 -1.85 -18.53
N ALA A 111 -4.04 -1.28 -18.31
CA ALA A 111 -3.84 -0.26 -17.28
C ALA A 111 -4.21 1.13 -17.81
N GLU A 112 -5.17 1.81 -17.17
CA GLU A 112 -5.69 3.10 -17.60
C GLU A 112 -5.87 4.10 -16.45
N ILE A 113 -5.70 5.38 -16.73
CA ILE A 113 -6.08 6.48 -15.83
C ILE A 113 -7.54 6.81 -16.14
N VAL A 114 -8.46 6.47 -15.22
CA VAL A 114 -9.91 6.71 -15.41
C VAL A 114 -10.40 7.97 -14.74
N LYS A 115 -9.61 8.54 -13.82
CA LYS A 115 -9.84 9.86 -13.23
C LYS A 115 -8.50 10.52 -12.94
N GLU A 116 -8.35 11.75 -13.36
CA GLU A 116 -7.23 12.61 -13.02
C GLU A 116 -7.74 13.98 -12.57
N GLY A 117 -7.15 14.51 -11.51
CA GLY A 117 -7.46 15.85 -10.99
C GLY A 117 -8.48 15.86 -9.85
N GLY A 118 -8.68 17.05 -9.28
CA GLY A 118 -9.41 17.23 -8.04
C GLY A 118 -8.62 16.66 -6.85
N ASP A 119 -9.30 15.87 -6.03
CA ASP A 119 -8.77 15.30 -4.79
C ASP A 119 -8.19 13.89 -4.93
N SER A 120 -8.27 13.28 -6.12
CA SER A 120 -7.85 11.90 -6.34
C SER A 120 -7.46 11.59 -7.78
N ILE A 121 -6.59 10.58 -7.92
CA ILE A 121 -6.32 9.87 -9.18
C ILE A 121 -6.92 8.48 -9.03
N VAL A 122 -7.59 7.99 -10.08
CA VAL A 122 -8.08 6.61 -10.14
C VAL A 122 -7.46 5.91 -11.34
N ILE A 123 -6.80 4.79 -11.08
CA ILE A 123 -6.22 3.90 -12.08
C ILE A 123 -7.00 2.58 -12.02
N THR A 124 -7.29 2.01 -13.18
CA THR A 124 -7.78 0.64 -13.30
C THR A 124 -6.77 -0.19 -14.08
N ASP A 125 -6.68 -1.48 -13.75
CA ASP A 125 -5.87 -2.44 -14.51
C ASP A 125 -6.57 -3.79 -14.53
N GLU A 126 -6.50 -4.47 -15.65
CA GLU A 126 -6.89 -5.86 -15.79
C GLU A 126 -5.65 -6.70 -16.03
N CYS A 127 -5.45 -7.74 -15.25
CA CYS A 127 -4.29 -8.60 -15.36
C CYS A 127 -4.69 -10.05 -15.62
N ILE A 128 -3.84 -10.77 -16.36
CA ILE A 128 -3.95 -12.21 -16.57
C ILE A 128 -2.79 -12.93 -15.89
N TRP A 129 -3.10 -13.97 -15.12
CA TRP A 129 -2.10 -14.83 -14.50
C TRP A 129 -1.77 -15.94 -15.48
N SER A 130 -0.56 -15.97 -15.98
CA SER A 130 -0.17 -16.83 -17.08
C SER A 130 1.16 -17.52 -16.81
N ARG A 131 1.29 -18.75 -17.31
CA ARG A 131 2.56 -19.47 -17.39
C ARG A 131 2.60 -20.31 -18.66
N PRO A 132 3.78 -20.57 -19.24
CA PRO A 132 3.91 -21.40 -20.43
C PRO A 132 3.34 -22.80 -20.23
N GLY A 133 2.62 -23.29 -21.23
CA GLY A 133 2.10 -24.67 -21.28
C GLY A 133 0.95 -24.97 -20.31
N ALA A 134 0.33 -23.96 -19.69
CA ALA A 134 -0.81 -24.15 -18.80
C ALA A 134 -1.93 -23.16 -19.12
N LEU A 135 -3.18 -23.52 -18.77
CA LEU A 135 -4.30 -22.58 -18.78
C LEU A 135 -4.08 -21.49 -17.75
N SER A 136 -4.46 -20.27 -18.08
CA SER A 136 -4.46 -19.15 -17.13
C SER A 136 -5.46 -19.42 -16.01
N PRO A 137 -5.03 -19.52 -14.76
CA PRO A 137 -5.95 -19.82 -13.65
C PRO A 137 -6.84 -18.62 -13.27
N ILE A 138 -6.31 -17.41 -13.38
CA ILE A 138 -6.92 -16.20 -12.84
C ILE A 138 -6.83 -15.06 -13.85
N LYS A 139 -7.90 -14.29 -13.96
CA LYS A 139 -7.91 -12.89 -14.38
C LYS A 139 -8.16 -12.02 -13.16
N ASP A 140 -7.41 -10.94 -12.95
CA ASP A 140 -7.72 -9.99 -11.88
C ASP A 140 -8.11 -8.62 -12.43
N SER A 141 -8.95 -7.92 -11.67
CA SER A 141 -9.33 -6.52 -11.92
C SER A 141 -8.91 -5.67 -10.73
N ARG A 142 -8.16 -4.61 -11.00
CA ARG A 142 -7.61 -3.70 -9.99
C ARG A 142 -8.27 -2.33 -10.12
N ARG A 143 -8.52 -1.71 -8.97
CA ARG A 143 -8.88 -0.32 -8.84
C ARG A 143 -7.96 0.33 -7.81
N ILE A 144 -7.21 1.32 -8.24
CA ILE A 144 -6.20 2.00 -7.42
C ILE A 144 -6.62 3.46 -7.30
N ILE A 145 -6.78 3.94 -6.05
CA ILE A 145 -7.16 5.32 -5.79
C ILE A 145 -6.02 5.97 -5.03
N ILE A 146 -5.51 7.08 -5.54
CA ILE A 146 -4.42 7.81 -4.93
C ILE A 146 -4.93 9.17 -4.48
N THR A 147 -4.67 9.51 -3.22
CA THR A 147 -5.03 10.78 -2.59
C THR A 147 -3.87 11.33 -1.75
N ALA A 148 -3.98 12.59 -1.36
CA ALA A 148 -3.05 13.24 -0.44
C ALA A 148 -3.85 13.95 0.65
N PRO A 149 -4.31 13.23 1.70
CA PRO A 149 -5.16 13.78 2.75
C PRO A 149 -4.54 14.95 3.53
N SER A 150 -3.21 15.01 3.55
CA SER A 150 -2.46 16.12 4.16
C SER A 150 -1.08 16.28 3.52
N ALA A 151 -0.37 17.33 3.88
CA ALA A 151 1.02 17.52 3.45
C ALA A 151 1.96 16.38 3.92
N ALA A 152 1.62 15.70 5.01
CA ALA A 152 2.42 14.64 5.61
C ALA A 152 1.91 13.23 5.29
N ILE A 153 0.84 13.06 4.50
CA ILE A 153 0.27 11.75 4.18
C ILE A 153 0.00 11.62 2.68
N ARG A 154 0.43 10.51 2.11
CA ARG A 154 0.08 10.02 0.77
C ARG A 154 -0.67 8.71 0.94
N GLN A 155 -1.78 8.54 0.26
CA GLN A 155 -2.63 7.36 0.40
C GLN A 155 -2.77 6.64 -0.94
N ILE A 156 -2.69 5.31 -0.89
CA ILE A 156 -3.01 4.42 -2.01
C ILE A 156 -4.05 3.43 -1.51
N ASP A 157 -5.26 3.51 -2.03
CA ASP A 157 -6.26 2.46 -1.85
C ASP A 157 -6.12 1.47 -3.00
N PHE A 158 -5.93 0.21 -2.66
CA PHE A 158 -5.73 -0.89 -3.61
C PHE A 158 -6.86 -1.90 -3.45
N GLU A 159 -7.73 -1.95 -4.43
CA GLU A 159 -8.83 -2.90 -4.53
C GLU A 159 -8.52 -3.89 -5.66
N ILE A 160 -8.67 -5.18 -5.39
CA ILE A 160 -8.43 -6.24 -6.37
C ILE A 160 -9.49 -7.33 -6.25
N THR A 161 -9.97 -7.79 -7.39
CA THR A 161 -10.85 -8.96 -7.49
C THR A 161 -10.21 -10.00 -8.39
N LEU A 162 -9.93 -11.17 -7.83
CA LEU A 162 -9.47 -12.35 -8.53
C LEU A 162 -10.68 -13.10 -9.09
N HIS A 163 -10.69 -13.40 -10.39
CA HIS A 163 -11.72 -14.18 -11.07
C HIS A 163 -11.09 -15.50 -11.52
N ALA A 164 -11.58 -16.60 -11.02
CA ALA A 164 -11.12 -17.94 -11.39
C ALA A 164 -11.59 -18.30 -12.81
N LEU A 165 -10.67 -18.49 -13.74
CA LEU A 165 -10.95 -18.93 -15.10
C LEU A 165 -11.08 -20.46 -15.21
N ILE A 166 -10.51 -21.16 -14.26
CA ILE A 166 -10.59 -22.59 -14.00
C ILE A 166 -10.69 -22.80 -12.48
N ASP A 167 -10.85 -24.03 -12.02
CA ASP A 167 -10.72 -24.33 -10.58
C ASP A 167 -9.31 -23.92 -10.09
N VAL A 168 -9.23 -23.09 -9.04
CA VAL A 168 -7.99 -22.54 -8.50
C VAL A 168 -7.74 -23.03 -7.09
N THR A 169 -6.51 -23.50 -6.87
CA THR A 169 -6.00 -23.86 -5.55
C THR A 169 -4.85 -22.93 -5.19
N PHE A 170 -5.00 -22.19 -4.09
CA PHE A 170 -3.92 -21.43 -3.47
C PHE A 170 -3.27 -22.30 -2.40
N GLY A 171 -1.98 -22.57 -2.53
CA GLY A 171 -1.23 -23.30 -1.52
C GLY A 171 -0.92 -22.44 -0.31
N LYS A 172 -0.79 -23.09 0.85
CA LYS A 172 -0.36 -22.43 2.07
C LYS A 172 1.07 -21.94 1.95
N THR A 173 1.29 -20.68 2.28
CA THR A 173 2.61 -20.05 2.35
C THR A 173 2.64 -19.06 3.51
N GLY A 174 3.82 -18.84 4.10
CA GLY A 174 3.99 -17.91 5.23
C GLY A 174 3.86 -16.42 4.85
N HIS A 175 3.80 -16.12 3.57
CA HIS A 175 3.75 -14.78 2.99
C HIS A 175 2.88 -14.77 1.73
N SER A 176 2.79 -13.68 0.98
CA SER A 176 1.90 -13.40 -0.16
C SER A 176 0.70 -12.61 0.28
N LEU A 177 0.19 -12.09 -0.56
CA LEU A 177 -0.43 -11.42 -1.59
C LEU A 177 0.05 -9.97 -1.68
N PHE A 178 -0.56 -9.06 -0.88
CA PHE A 178 -0.20 -7.64 -0.85
C PHE A 178 1.02 -7.45 0.05
N SER A 179 2.11 -6.92 -0.49
CA SER A 179 3.40 -6.91 0.19
C SER A 179 4.15 -5.61 -0.04
N VAL A 180 4.97 -5.23 0.95
CA VAL A 180 5.91 -4.13 0.83
C VAL A 180 7.32 -4.56 1.22
N ARG A 181 8.32 -4.00 0.53
CA ARG A 181 9.72 -4.03 0.93
C ARG A 181 10.18 -2.62 1.26
N MET A 182 10.47 -2.37 2.53
CA MET A 182 10.95 -1.06 3.01
C MET A 182 12.36 -0.74 2.54
N ALA A 183 12.67 0.56 2.43
CA ALA A 183 14.02 1.04 2.18
C ALA A 183 14.97 0.60 3.31
N PRO A 184 16.21 0.19 3.00
CA PRO A 184 17.12 -0.38 4.00
C PRO A 184 17.34 0.52 5.22
N ASP A 185 17.47 1.82 5.02
CA ASP A 185 17.71 2.80 6.08
C ASP A 185 16.51 3.03 7.03
N LEU A 186 15.32 2.56 6.65
CA LEU A 186 14.11 2.62 7.48
C LEU A 186 13.80 1.30 8.19
N THR A 187 14.61 0.25 7.98
CA THR A 187 14.35 -1.07 8.54
C THR A 187 14.66 -1.15 10.04
N VAL A 188 14.05 -2.11 10.74
CA VAL A 188 14.34 -2.38 12.16
C VAL A 188 15.82 -2.68 12.36
N GLN A 189 16.46 -3.40 11.44
CA GLN A 189 17.90 -3.66 11.45
C GLN A 189 18.75 -2.39 11.45
N ASN A 190 18.19 -1.27 10.97
CA ASN A 190 18.85 0.03 10.91
C ASN A 190 18.18 1.09 11.82
N GLY A 191 17.49 0.63 12.89
CA GLY A 191 16.92 1.50 13.93
C GLY A 191 15.47 1.94 13.65
N GLY A 192 14.79 1.37 12.65
CA GLY A 192 13.38 1.55 12.42
C GLY A 192 12.50 0.74 13.39
N THR A 193 11.21 0.78 13.18
CA THR A 193 10.21 0.13 14.03
C THR A 193 9.10 -0.47 13.18
N ILE A 194 8.67 -1.67 13.52
CA ILE A 194 7.38 -2.24 13.13
C ILE A 194 6.43 -2.08 14.33
N ILE A 195 5.18 -1.71 14.10
CA ILE A 195 4.14 -1.69 15.12
C ILE A 195 2.80 -2.11 14.52
N ASN A 196 2.02 -2.88 15.26
CA ASN A 196 0.69 -3.33 14.84
C ASN A 196 -0.44 -2.64 15.63
N ALA A 197 -1.68 -2.97 15.30
CA ALA A 197 -2.87 -2.39 15.93
C ALA A 197 -2.96 -2.64 17.44
N GLU A 198 -2.36 -3.72 17.91
CA GLU A 198 -2.33 -4.14 19.31
C GLU A 198 -1.15 -3.53 20.09
N GLY A 199 -0.26 -2.78 19.41
CA GLY A 199 0.91 -2.15 20.01
C GLY A 199 2.13 -3.07 20.15
N PHE A 200 2.08 -4.28 19.58
CA PHE A 200 3.25 -5.16 19.50
C PHE A 200 4.28 -4.61 18.53
N LYS A 201 5.57 -4.83 18.81
CA LYS A 201 6.66 -4.23 18.05
C LYS A 201 7.62 -5.25 17.48
N ASN A 202 8.13 -4.92 16.29
CA ASN A 202 9.18 -5.62 15.56
C ASN A 202 8.84 -7.09 15.26
N GLU A 203 9.68 -7.76 14.51
CA GLU A 203 9.47 -9.13 14.08
C GLU A 203 9.16 -10.09 15.24
N VAL A 204 9.89 -9.95 16.34
CA VAL A 204 9.80 -10.84 17.50
C VAL A 204 8.37 -10.93 18.07
N ASP A 205 7.60 -9.84 18.04
CA ASP A 205 6.27 -9.80 18.64
C ASP A 205 5.15 -9.78 17.60
N THR A 206 5.44 -9.39 16.33
CA THR A 206 4.42 -9.18 15.30
C THR A 206 4.35 -10.30 14.28
N HIS A 207 5.45 -11.04 14.04
CA HIS A 207 5.47 -12.10 13.04
C HIS A 207 4.47 -13.23 13.35
N GLY A 208 3.63 -13.57 12.38
CA GLY A 208 2.57 -14.58 12.53
C GLY A 208 1.38 -14.14 13.37
N LYS A 209 1.36 -12.92 13.92
CA LYS A 209 0.22 -12.40 14.68
C LYS A 209 -0.84 -11.81 13.76
N LYS A 210 -2.11 -12.03 14.11
CA LYS A 210 -3.25 -11.38 13.43
C LYS A 210 -3.34 -9.94 13.87
N SER A 211 -3.49 -9.01 12.93
CA SER A 211 -3.69 -7.59 13.23
C SER A 211 -4.41 -6.89 12.07
N ALA A 212 -5.20 -5.88 12.40
CA ALA A 212 -5.97 -5.10 11.43
C ALA A 212 -5.09 -4.23 10.52
N TRP A 213 -4.00 -3.75 11.05
CA TRP A 213 -3.00 -2.96 10.33
C TRP A 213 -1.61 -3.18 10.91
N MET A 214 -0.61 -2.85 10.12
CA MET A 214 0.78 -2.81 10.54
C MET A 214 1.47 -1.63 9.89
N ASP A 215 2.23 -0.90 10.70
CA ASP A 215 3.04 0.22 10.28
C ASP A 215 4.53 -0.13 10.40
N TYR A 216 5.29 0.37 9.43
CA TYR A 216 6.74 0.22 9.38
C TYR A 216 7.36 1.58 9.13
N TYR A 217 8.10 2.13 10.09
CA TYR A 217 8.71 3.46 9.97
C TYR A 217 10.14 3.50 10.53
N GLY A 218 10.90 4.48 10.11
CA GLY A 218 12.27 4.71 10.56
C GLY A 218 12.70 6.15 10.42
N LYS A 219 13.89 6.45 10.93
CA LYS A 219 14.47 7.80 10.89
C LYS A 219 15.45 7.92 9.73
N ARG A 220 15.25 8.96 8.91
CA ARG A 220 16.13 9.35 7.82
C ARG A 220 16.60 10.79 8.03
N GLY A 221 17.85 11.00 8.40
CA GLY A 221 18.33 12.32 8.79
C GLY A 221 17.53 12.88 9.97
N ASN A 222 16.85 14.01 9.76
CA ASN A 222 16.04 14.66 10.79
C ASN A 222 14.54 14.36 10.71
N VAL A 223 14.11 13.52 9.76
CA VAL A 223 12.69 13.16 9.59
C VAL A 223 12.45 11.71 9.95
N VAL A 224 11.25 11.42 10.47
CA VAL A 224 10.70 10.08 10.61
C VAL A 224 9.69 9.89 9.50
N GLU A 225 9.76 8.78 8.78
CA GLU A 225 8.85 8.44 7.69
C GLU A 225 8.58 6.95 7.68
N GLY A 226 7.42 6.57 7.14
CA GLY A 226 7.04 5.18 7.09
C GLY A 226 5.94 4.86 6.10
N LEU A 227 5.51 3.59 6.18
CA LEU A 227 4.43 3.07 5.37
C LEU A 227 3.61 2.08 6.22
N ALA A 228 2.32 2.40 6.39
CA ALA A 228 1.36 1.50 7.00
C ALA A 228 0.49 0.80 5.95
N ILE A 229 0.18 -0.48 6.17
CA ILE A 229 -0.81 -1.23 5.40
C ILE A 229 -1.98 -1.55 6.32
N LEU A 230 -3.19 -1.14 5.90
CA LEU A 230 -4.46 -1.37 6.58
C LEU A 230 -5.27 -2.40 5.78
N GLN A 231 -5.76 -3.45 6.44
CA GLN A 231 -6.66 -4.44 5.85
C GLN A 231 -8.11 -3.99 6.05
N HIS A 232 -8.93 -4.07 5.00
CA HIS A 232 -10.35 -3.81 5.15
C HIS A 232 -11.07 -5.01 5.81
N PRO A 233 -12.04 -4.80 6.73
CA PRO A 233 -12.77 -5.90 7.38
C PRO A 233 -13.53 -6.82 6.44
N SER A 234 -13.86 -6.37 5.23
CA SER A 234 -14.51 -7.22 4.20
C SER A 234 -13.56 -8.23 3.54
N ASN A 235 -12.25 -8.13 3.81
CA ASN A 235 -11.30 -9.08 3.24
C ASN A 235 -11.54 -10.49 3.76
N PRO A 236 -11.43 -11.52 2.91
CA PRO A 236 -11.45 -12.89 3.38
C PRO A 236 -10.38 -13.12 4.45
N TYR A 237 -10.76 -13.87 5.50
CA TYR A 237 -9.85 -14.23 6.62
C TYR A 237 -9.30 -13.04 7.41
N TYR A 238 -10.02 -11.92 7.41
CA TYR A 238 -9.67 -10.74 8.22
C TYR A 238 -9.84 -11.00 9.72
N PRO A 239 -8.94 -10.48 10.59
CA PRO A 239 -7.62 -9.98 10.23
C PRO A 239 -6.65 -11.14 9.96
N SER A 240 -5.84 -10.99 8.91
CA SER A 240 -4.85 -11.99 8.54
C SER A 240 -3.66 -11.97 9.50
N PRO A 241 -2.94 -13.10 9.69
CA PRO A 241 -1.62 -13.07 10.30
C PRO A 241 -0.65 -12.29 9.40
N TRP A 242 0.41 -11.74 9.99
CA TRP A 242 1.38 -10.91 9.27
C TRP A 242 2.72 -11.63 9.08
N PHE A 243 3.26 -11.53 7.89
CA PHE A 243 4.67 -11.81 7.63
C PHE A 243 5.44 -10.50 7.74
N SER A 244 5.90 -10.20 8.96
CA SER A 244 6.68 -9.01 9.28
C SER A 244 8.12 -9.39 9.58
N ARG A 245 9.07 -8.69 8.96
CA ARG A 245 10.50 -9.00 9.04
C ARG A 245 11.33 -7.76 9.31
N ASP A 246 12.24 -7.85 10.26
CA ASP A 246 13.13 -6.75 10.66
C ASP A 246 14.03 -6.24 9.52
N TYR A 247 14.23 -7.05 8.48
CA TYR A 247 14.94 -6.64 7.27
C TYR A 247 14.08 -5.82 6.28
N GLY A 248 12.82 -5.53 6.61
CA GLY A 248 11.96 -4.61 5.85
C GLY A 248 10.85 -5.22 5.01
N HIS A 249 10.62 -6.55 5.03
CA HIS A 249 9.43 -7.11 4.37
C HIS A 249 8.23 -7.08 5.31
N ASN A 250 7.08 -6.67 4.79
CA ASN A 250 5.83 -6.63 5.54
C ASN A 250 4.64 -6.98 4.63
N SER A 251 3.80 -7.93 5.08
CA SER A 251 2.68 -8.45 4.29
C SER A 251 1.58 -9.01 5.19
N PRO A 252 0.30 -8.65 4.98
CA PRO A 252 -0.82 -9.41 5.51
C PRO A 252 -0.87 -10.77 4.81
N ALA A 253 -0.37 -11.81 5.50
CA ALA A 253 -0.11 -13.13 4.93
C ALA A 253 -1.39 -14.00 4.89
N VAL A 254 -2.32 -13.64 4.00
CA VAL A 254 -3.61 -14.34 3.84
C VAL A 254 -3.40 -15.82 3.54
N MET A 255 -2.35 -16.19 2.78
CA MET A 255 -2.06 -17.57 2.41
C MET A 255 -1.43 -18.39 3.55
N ASN A 256 -1.08 -17.78 4.68
CA ASN A 256 -0.75 -18.49 5.91
C ASN A 256 -2.02 -19.04 6.62
N TRP A 257 -3.16 -18.68 6.13
CA TRP A 257 -4.46 -19.18 6.47
C TRP A 257 -4.95 -20.15 5.37
N PRO A 258 -5.64 -21.26 5.68
CA PRO A 258 -6.09 -21.74 6.98
C PRO A 258 -5.00 -22.47 7.78
N GLU A 259 -5.15 -22.49 9.11
CA GLU A 259 -4.16 -22.99 10.07
C GLU A 259 -3.80 -24.49 9.87
N ASN A 260 -4.73 -25.30 9.40
CA ASN A 260 -4.61 -26.74 9.31
C ASN A 260 -4.00 -27.26 7.98
N GLY A 261 -3.27 -26.42 7.23
CA GLY A 261 -2.67 -26.82 5.96
C GLY A 261 -3.67 -27.04 4.81
N GLN A 262 -4.94 -26.68 5.00
CA GLN A 262 -5.94 -26.70 3.94
C GLN A 262 -5.59 -25.65 2.88
N PHE A 263 -5.91 -25.95 1.63
CA PHE A 263 -5.77 -25.00 0.53
C PHE A 263 -6.99 -24.08 0.45
N ILE A 264 -6.76 -22.82 0.09
CA ILE A 264 -7.86 -21.96 -0.35
C ILE A 264 -8.25 -22.44 -1.75
N PHE A 265 -9.50 -22.83 -1.90
CA PHE A 265 -10.03 -23.34 -3.15
C PHE A 265 -11.10 -22.37 -3.70
N LEU A 266 -10.90 -21.95 -4.95
CA LEU A 266 -11.83 -21.10 -5.66
C LEU A 266 -12.32 -21.84 -6.92
N LYS A 267 -13.62 -22.11 -6.98
CA LYS A 267 -14.25 -22.74 -8.14
C LYS A 267 -14.12 -21.85 -9.37
N GLN A 268 -14.12 -22.46 -10.56
CA GLN A 268 -14.27 -21.73 -11.82
C GLN A 268 -15.45 -20.74 -11.73
N GLU A 269 -15.29 -19.54 -12.30
CA GLU A 269 -16.20 -18.38 -12.18
C GLU A 269 -16.33 -17.79 -10.77
N GLY A 270 -15.69 -18.39 -9.76
CA GLY A 270 -15.62 -17.86 -8.41
C GLY A 270 -14.78 -16.57 -8.35
N LYS A 271 -15.07 -15.75 -7.33
CA LYS A 271 -14.40 -14.46 -7.10
C LYS A 271 -13.83 -14.37 -5.70
N LEU A 272 -12.69 -13.72 -5.56
CA LEU A 272 -12.04 -13.44 -4.30
C LEU A 272 -11.55 -12.00 -4.32
N SER A 273 -12.10 -11.14 -3.47
CA SER A 273 -11.78 -9.70 -3.47
C SER A 273 -11.03 -9.30 -2.22
N PHE A 274 -10.09 -8.37 -2.39
CA PHE A 274 -9.30 -7.77 -1.31
C PHE A 274 -9.29 -6.26 -1.44
N ARG A 275 -9.25 -5.57 -0.30
CA ARG A 275 -9.12 -4.13 -0.17
C ARG A 275 -8.04 -3.80 0.83
N TYR A 276 -7.09 -2.97 0.43
CA TYR A 276 -6.00 -2.49 1.28
C TYR A 276 -5.88 -0.99 1.16
N ARG A 277 -5.56 -0.33 2.27
CA ARG A 277 -5.14 1.07 2.29
C ARG A 277 -3.68 1.15 2.69
N VAL A 278 -2.89 1.82 1.89
CA VAL A 278 -1.49 2.15 2.20
C VAL A 278 -1.42 3.61 2.56
N LEU A 279 -0.82 3.92 3.71
CA LEU A 279 -0.50 5.27 4.13
C LEU A 279 1.02 5.44 4.14
N VAL A 280 1.53 6.27 3.25
CA VAL A 280 2.93 6.72 3.27
C VAL A 280 2.94 8.03 4.03
N HIS A 281 3.67 8.08 5.13
CA HIS A 281 3.48 9.13 6.12
C HIS A 281 4.78 9.68 6.70
N GLY A 282 4.72 10.92 7.15
CA GLY A 282 5.71 11.51 8.05
C GLY A 282 5.32 11.26 9.50
N GLY A 283 6.31 11.18 10.38
CA GLY A 283 6.14 10.86 11.78
C GLY A 283 6.06 9.35 12.05
N ASP A 284 5.91 9.00 13.33
CA ASP A 284 5.62 7.62 13.76
C ASP A 284 4.12 7.28 13.61
N ALA A 285 3.72 6.06 14.00
CA ALA A 285 2.34 5.58 13.90
C ALA A 285 1.33 6.46 14.65
N SER A 286 1.73 7.07 15.78
CA SER A 286 0.89 7.95 16.58
C SER A 286 0.76 9.33 15.95
N GLU A 287 1.88 9.93 15.53
CA GLU A 287 1.92 11.22 14.84
C GLU A 287 1.16 11.18 13.51
N ALA A 288 1.28 10.08 12.77
CA ALA A 288 0.56 9.81 11.52
C ALA A 288 -0.91 9.41 11.74
N LYS A 289 -1.34 9.18 12.99
CA LYS A 289 -2.72 8.82 13.37
C LYS A 289 -3.23 7.57 12.63
N ILE A 290 -2.39 6.54 12.53
CA ILE A 290 -2.71 5.30 11.79
C ILE A 290 -3.98 4.64 12.34
N ALA A 291 -4.14 4.56 13.66
CA ALA A 291 -5.32 3.97 14.29
C ALA A 291 -6.62 4.75 13.95
N GLU A 292 -6.56 6.08 13.90
CA GLU A 292 -7.70 6.92 13.52
C GLU A 292 -8.05 6.78 12.03
N ALA A 293 -7.03 6.68 11.18
CA ALA A 293 -7.21 6.41 9.75
C ALA A 293 -7.86 5.05 9.52
N PHE A 294 -7.44 4.02 10.27
CA PHE A 294 -8.08 2.71 10.22
C PHE A 294 -9.54 2.76 10.72
N ALA A 295 -9.82 3.49 11.81
CA ALA A 295 -11.19 3.62 12.33
C ALA A 295 -12.17 4.26 11.33
N LYS A 296 -11.68 5.07 10.40
CA LYS A 296 -12.45 5.59 9.26
C LYS A 296 -12.57 4.54 8.15
N TYR A 297 -11.44 4.01 7.71
CA TYR A 297 -11.34 3.09 6.58
C TYR A 297 -12.21 1.83 6.73
N LYS A 298 -12.30 1.28 7.93
CA LYS A 298 -13.09 0.06 8.19
C LYS A 298 -14.59 0.22 7.95
N ASN A 299 -15.10 1.45 7.82
CA ASN A 299 -16.51 1.77 7.62
C ASN A 299 -16.81 2.23 6.17
N GLU A 300 -15.82 2.29 5.30
CA GLU A 300 -15.94 2.62 3.87
C GLU A 300 -16.22 1.36 3.06
#